data_4a9a7127cddf336333a3c3a3f0b80edd
#
_entry.id   4a9a7127cddf336333a3c3a3f0b80edd
#
_cell.length_a   1.000
_cell.length_b   1.000
_cell.length_c   1.000
_cell.angle_alpha   90.00
_cell.angle_beta   90.00
_cell.angle_gamma   90.00
#
_symmetry.space_group_name_H-M   'P 1'
#
loop_
_entity.id
_entity.type
_entity.pdbx_description
1 polymer ?
#
loop_
_entity_poly.entity_id
_entity_poly.type
_entity_poly.pdbx_seq_one_letter_code
_entity_poly.pdbx_strand_id
1 'polypeptide(L)'
;MENNLSIVKDQFKELPNNIEAEQAVIGSILVSNDIFDEISTIISSINFHDPMHQKIFEAIESLVYKGMLANPITLKNYFEDEKDDLNVPEYLVKITKFSTSVRQAVEYSKIIYDMFVRRELIKISEQTIDSAKLNELDTNGQTIIENSERLLFDLAEKGSFNSSLVKFDEAMKQTIEMASAAYKNEEGIVGVPTGLRDLDDKLGGLHQSDLIIIAGRPSMGKTSLATNIAFNAAQKLQESGKKSSIAFFSLEMSSEQLSTRIISEQARISSNDIRRGRISDEQFDKFLETSKNISELPLYIDETPAISIAAMSNRARRIKRLFGLDMIVVDYIQLMRGTTFNKDGRVQEISQITQGLKAIAKELAVPVVALSQLSRQVEQRDDHKPQLSDLRESGSIEQDADVVMFVYREGYYLSRKEPREATVEHAEWQAKMNEVAHLAQI
;
A
#
# COMPACT_ATOMS: atom_id res chain seq x y z
N MET A 1 -10.53 -11.47 -63.03
CA MET A 1 -9.85 -11.58 -61.71
C MET A 1 -10.78 -11.01 -60.70
N GLU A 2 -11.62 -11.86 -60.12
CA GLU A 2 -12.61 -11.48 -59.12
C GLU A 2 -11.93 -11.42 -57.77
N ASN A 3 -11.94 -10.25 -57.16
CA ASN A 3 -11.48 -10.05 -55.79
C ASN A 3 -12.55 -10.59 -54.83
N ASN A 4 -12.33 -11.77 -54.28
CA ASN A 4 -13.05 -12.27 -53.13
C ASN A 4 -12.59 -11.53 -51.89
N LEU A 5 -13.22 -10.43 -51.55
CA LEU A 5 -13.24 -9.85 -50.23
C LEU A 5 -14.13 -10.74 -49.35
N SER A 6 -13.52 -11.70 -48.64
CA SER A 6 -14.22 -12.39 -47.58
C SER A 6 -14.51 -11.39 -46.45
N ILE A 7 -15.78 -10.98 -46.37
CA ILE A 7 -16.34 -10.29 -45.22
C ILE A 7 -16.21 -11.27 -44.06
N VAL A 8 -15.25 -11.01 -43.20
CA VAL A 8 -15.18 -11.64 -41.86
C VAL A 8 -16.45 -11.19 -41.16
N LYS A 9 -17.45 -12.07 -41.10
CA LYS A 9 -18.60 -11.90 -40.21
C LYS A 9 -18.01 -11.83 -38.80
N ASP A 10 -18.07 -10.64 -38.20
CA ASP A 10 -17.93 -10.48 -36.73
C ASP A 10 -19.03 -11.36 -36.13
N GLN A 11 -18.64 -12.56 -35.71
CA GLN A 11 -19.44 -13.34 -34.82
C GLN A 11 -19.37 -12.55 -33.49
N PHE A 12 -20.48 -11.89 -33.14
CA PHE A 12 -20.72 -11.44 -31.77
C PHE A 12 -20.54 -12.66 -30.86
N LYS A 13 -19.34 -12.86 -30.36
CA LYS A 13 -19.11 -13.87 -29.33
C LYS A 13 -19.89 -13.41 -28.11
N GLU A 14 -20.88 -14.21 -27.72
CA GLU A 14 -21.58 -14.03 -26.45
C GLU A 14 -20.52 -13.83 -25.33
N LEU A 15 -20.80 -12.92 -24.40
CA LEU A 15 -19.93 -12.70 -23.25
C LEU A 15 -19.76 -14.01 -22.48
N PRO A 16 -18.59 -14.27 -21.91
CA PRO A 16 -18.34 -15.49 -21.13
C PRO A 16 -19.40 -15.67 -20.04
N ASN A 17 -20.11 -16.79 -20.10
CA ASN A 17 -21.16 -17.14 -19.16
C ASN A 17 -21.25 -18.67 -18.97
N ASN A 18 -21.91 -19.10 -17.90
CA ASN A 18 -22.28 -20.49 -17.68
C ASN A 18 -23.62 -20.53 -16.92
N ILE A 19 -24.70 -20.42 -17.68
CA ILE A 19 -26.06 -20.36 -17.14
C ILE A 19 -26.44 -21.65 -16.36
N GLU A 20 -25.92 -22.81 -16.77
CA GLU A 20 -26.16 -24.06 -16.08
C GLU A 20 -25.52 -24.06 -14.67
N ALA A 21 -24.32 -23.53 -14.55
CA ALA A 21 -23.66 -23.35 -13.25
C ALA A 21 -24.44 -22.38 -12.36
N GLU A 22 -24.94 -21.27 -12.92
CA GLU A 22 -25.76 -20.29 -12.20
C GLU A 22 -27.04 -20.91 -11.67
N GLN A 23 -27.75 -21.66 -12.50
CA GLN A 23 -28.98 -22.40 -12.11
C GLN A 23 -28.70 -23.45 -11.04
N ALA A 24 -27.60 -24.18 -11.16
CA ALA A 24 -27.21 -25.20 -10.19
C ALA A 24 -26.89 -24.60 -8.81
N VAL A 25 -26.18 -23.49 -8.77
CA VAL A 25 -25.82 -22.77 -7.51
C VAL A 25 -27.09 -22.23 -6.84
N ILE A 26 -27.94 -21.49 -7.55
CA ILE A 26 -29.20 -20.97 -7.01
C ILE A 26 -30.10 -22.11 -6.57
N GLY A 27 -30.27 -23.16 -7.39
CA GLY A 27 -31.07 -24.31 -7.07
C GLY A 27 -30.62 -25.04 -5.80
N SER A 28 -29.31 -25.13 -5.59
CA SER A 28 -28.72 -25.74 -4.39
C SER A 28 -29.01 -24.92 -3.13
N ILE A 29 -28.92 -23.60 -3.20
CA ILE A 29 -29.26 -22.71 -2.08
C ILE A 29 -30.75 -22.81 -1.73
N LEU A 30 -31.63 -22.84 -2.75
CA LEU A 30 -33.07 -22.95 -2.54
C LEU A 30 -33.50 -24.28 -1.90
N VAL A 31 -32.71 -25.34 -2.05
CA VAL A 31 -32.92 -26.64 -1.43
C VAL A 31 -32.34 -26.72 -0.02
N SER A 32 -31.15 -26.09 0.19
CA SER A 32 -30.47 -26.06 1.49
C SER A 32 -29.81 -24.70 1.67
N ASN A 33 -30.38 -23.87 2.55
CA ASN A 33 -29.82 -22.51 2.79
C ASN A 33 -28.48 -22.53 3.52
N ASP A 34 -28.11 -23.63 4.19
CA ASP A 34 -26.82 -23.76 4.90
C ASP A 34 -25.63 -23.62 3.96
N ILE A 35 -25.85 -23.85 2.67
CA ILE A 35 -24.80 -23.71 1.64
C ILE A 35 -24.50 -22.22 1.34
N PHE A 36 -25.44 -21.32 1.64
CA PHE A 36 -25.32 -19.90 1.30
C PHE A 36 -24.07 -19.26 1.91
N ASP A 37 -23.74 -19.59 3.14
CA ASP A 37 -22.59 -19.03 3.83
C ASP A 37 -21.27 -19.37 3.11
N GLU A 38 -21.12 -20.59 2.59
CA GLU A 38 -19.93 -20.95 1.79
C GLU A 38 -19.92 -20.25 0.43
N ILE A 39 -21.06 -20.21 -0.25
CA ILE A 39 -21.18 -19.62 -1.60
C ILE A 39 -20.98 -18.12 -1.55
N SER A 40 -21.55 -17.41 -0.57
CA SER A 40 -21.43 -15.96 -0.40
C SER A 40 -20.01 -15.48 -0.13
N THR A 41 -19.11 -16.37 0.31
CA THR A 41 -17.66 -16.05 0.41
C THR A 41 -16.96 -16.05 -0.95
N ILE A 42 -17.57 -16.57 -2.01
CA ILE A 42 -16.97 -16.73 -3.34
C ILE A 42 -17.62 -15.80 -4.36
N ILE A 43 -18.95 -15.70 -4.33
CA ILE A 43 -19.73 -14.90 -5.28
C ILE A 43 -20.78 -14.04 -4.58
N SER A 44 -21.12 -12.94 -5.24
CA SER A 44 -22.23 -12.05 -4.93
C SER A 44 -23.17 -11.92 -6.13
N SER A 45 -24.28 -11.23 -6.00
CA SER A 45 -25.28 -11.06 -7.07
C SER A 45 -24.69 -10.54 -8.37
N ILE A 46 -23.75 -9.59 -8.31
CA ILE A 46 -23.11 -8.98 -9.49
C ILE A 46 -22.29 -9.96 -10.35
N ASN A 47 -21.93 -11.12 -9.79
CA ASN A 47 -21.12 -12.12 -10.50
C ASN A 47 -21.93 -12.94 -11.49
N PHE A 48 -23.24 -13.00 -11.36
CA PHE A 48 -24.11 -13.71 -12.27
C PHE A 48 -24.21 -12.98 -13.61
N HIS A 49 -24.34 -13.73 -14.70
CA HIS A 49 -24.51 -13.17 -16.04
C HIS A 49 -25.97 -12.85 -16.30
N ASP A 50 -26.88 -13.75 -15.92
CA ASP A 50 -28.32 -13.57 -16.14
C ASP A 50 -28.88 -12.55 -15.12
N PRO A 51 -29.51 -11.46 -15.59
CA PRO A 51 -30.09 -10.43 -14.70
C PRO A 51 -31.14 -10.99 -13.74
N MET A 52 -31.88 -12.04 -14.16
CA MET A 52 -32.86 -12.69 -13.29
C MET A 52 -32.14 -13.45 -12.16
N HIS A 53 -31.05 -14.15 -12.45
CA HIS A 53 -30.24 -14.81 -11.43
C HIS A 53 -29.63 -13.84 -10.44
N GLN A 54 -29.20 -12.65 -10.92
CA GLN A 54 -28.74 -11.57 -10.03
C GLN A 54 -29.81 -11.18 -9.01
N LYS A 55 -31.02 -10.88 -9.49
CA LYS A 55 -32.15 -10.50 -8.65
C LYS A 55 -32.57 -11.63 -7.68
N ILE A 56 -32.58 -12.88 -8.15
CA ILE A 56 -32.90 -14.03 -7.31
C ILE A 56 -31.86 -14.17 -6.18
N PHE A 57 -30.58 -14.02 -6.50
CA PHE A 57 -29.52 -14.12 -5.49
C PHE A 57 -29.60 -12.97 -4.46
N GLU A 58 -29.88 -11.73 -4.88
CA GLU A 58 -30.14 -10.60 -3.98
C GLU A 58 -31.33 -10.84 -3.05
N ALA A 59 -32.41 -11.41 -3.57
CA ALA A 59 -33.57 -11.74 -2.76
C ALA A 59 -33.28 -12.89 -1.76
N ILE A 60 -32.50 -13.91 -2.16
CA ILE A 60 -32.00 -14.96 -1.27
C ILE A 60 -31.15 -14.34 -0.16
N GLU A 61 -30.18 -13.51 -0.50
CA GLU A 61 -29.30 -12.83 0.43
C GLU A 61 -30.10 -12.01 1.46
N SER A 62 -31.08 -11.23 1.01
CA SER A 62 -31.95 -10.42 1.87
C SER A 62 -32.77 -11.28 2.85
N LEU A 63 -33.25 -12.47 2.42
CA LEU A 63 -34.01 -13.39 3.29
C LEU A 63 -33.10 -14.03 4.33
N VAL A 64 -31.95 -14.58 3.91
CA VAL A 64 -31.01 -15.28 4.80
C VAL A 64 -30.48 -14.34 5.87
N TYR A 65 -30.10 -13.11 5.54
CA TYR A 65 -29.66 -12.11 6.54
C TYR A 65 -30.74 -11.69 7.52
N LYS A 66 -32.02 -11.83 7.15
CA LYS A 66 -33.15 -11.63 8.09
C LYS A 66 -33.46 -12.87 8.92
N GLY A 67 -32.70 -13.95 8.77
CA GLY A 67 -32.95 -15.23 9.45
C GLY A 67 -34.14 -15.99 8.89
N MET A 68 -34.61 -15.67 7.68
CA MET A 68 -35.72 -16.30 7.01
C MET A 68 -35.23 -17.35 6.01
N LEU A 69 -36.03 -18.44 5.84
CA LEU A 69 -35.69 -19.41 4.83
C LEU A 69 -35.96 -18.90 3.42
N ALA A 70 -34.93 -18.94 2.57
CA ALA A 70 -35.04 -18.67 1.14
C ALA A 70 -35.44 -19.93 0.39
N ASN A 71 -36.70 -20.02 -0.08
CA ASN A 71 -37.22 -21.10 -0.89
C ASN A 71 -38.16 -20.54 -1.97
N PRO A 72 -38.61 -21.33 -2.96
CA PRO A 72 -39.48 -20.83 -4.03
C PRO A 72 -40.77 -20.17 -3.56
N ILE A 73 -41.29 -20.54 -2.38
CA ILE A 73 -42.53 -19.96 -1.83
C ILE A 73 -42.25 -18.58 -1.22
N THR A 74 -41.19 -18.46 -0.41
CA THR A 74 -40.85 -17.19 0.26
C THR A 74 -40.36 -16.14 -0.73
N LEU A 75 -39.65 -16.58 -1.79
CA LEU A 75 -39.17 -15.69 -2.83
C LEU A 75 -40.28 -15.18 -3.75
N LYS A 76 -41.40 -15.91 -3.89
CA LYS A 76 -42.54 -15.49 -4.73
C LYS A 76 -42.96 -14.04 -4.44
N ASN A 77 -43.05 -13.65 -3.18
CA ASN A 77 -43.50 -12.34 -2.76
C ASN A 77 -42.56 -11.19 -3.17
N TYR A 78 -41.28 -11.47 -3.49
CA TYR A 78 -40.32 -10.46 -3.97
C TYR A 78 -40.51 -10.13 -5.45
N PHE A 79 -41.23 -10.99 -6.22
CA PHE A 79 -41.38 -10.89 -7.66
C PHE A 79 -42.83 -10.66 -8.11
N GLU A 80 -43.78 -10.44 -7.17
CA GLU A 80 -45.22 -10.30 -7.50
C GLU A 80 -45.52 -8.98 -8.29
N ASP A 81 -44.68 -7.97 -8.18
CA ASP A 81 -44.88 -6.68 -8.85
C ASP A 81 -44.18 -6.58 -10.24
N GLU A 82 -43.36 -7.54 -10.64
CA GLU A 82 -42.68 -7.55 -11.93
C GLU A 82 -43.58 -8.13 -13.01
N LYS A 83 -43.99 -7.29 -13.95
CA LYS A 83 -44.73 -7.65 -15.17
C LYS A 83 -43.83 -8.23 -16.26
N ASP A 84 -42.88 -9.07 -15.91
CA ASP A 84 -42.05 -9.74 -16.90
C ASP A 84 -42.80 -11.01 -17.43
N ASP A 85 -42.61 -11.28 -18.72
CA ASP A 85 -43.22 -12.45 -19.42
C ASP A 85 -42.80 -13.83 -18.86
N LEU A 86 -41.88 -13.87 -17.91
CA LEU A 86 -41.39 -15.04 -17.20
C LEU A 86 -42.20 -15.28 -15.92
N ASN A 87 -42.85 -16.43 -15.82
CA ASN A 87 -43.46 -16.90 -14.58
C ASN A 87 -42.36 -17.27 -13.56
N VAL A 88 -41.83 -16.27 -12.83
CA VAL A 88 -40.74 -16.45 -11.86
C VAL A 88 -41.00 -17.59 -10.88
N PRO A 89 -42.21 -17.78 -10.29
CA PRO A 89 -42.46 -18.89 -9.40
C PRO A 89 -42.24 -20.27 -10.04
N GLU A 90 -42.67 -20.46 -11.28
CA GLU A 90 -42.42 -21.70 -12.00
C GLU A 90 -40.94 -21.92 -12.32
N TYR A 91 -40.26 -20.82 -12.65
CA TYR A 91 -38.83 -20.84 -12.90
C TYR A 91 -38.04 -21.24 -11.64
N LEU A 92 -38.36 -20.68 -10.48
CA LEU A 92 -37.75 -21.05 -9.21
C LEU A 92 -37.89 -22.55 -8.88
N VAL A 93 -39.11 -23.12 -9.09
CA VAL A 93 -39.33 -24.55 -8.93
C VAL A 93 -38.56 -25.40 -9.95
N LYS A 94 -38.37 -24.88 -11.17
CA LYS A 94 -37.56 -25.55 -12.18
C LYS A 94 -36.08 -25.56 -11.80
N ILE A 95 -35.55 -24.45 -11.29
CA ILE A 95 -34.16 -24.33 -10.87
C ILE A 95 -33.81 -25.29 -9.73
N THR A 96 -34.71 -25.55 -8.79
CA THR A 96 -34.44 -26.51 -7.71
C THR A 96 -34.12 -27.92 -8.19
N LYS A 97 -34.54 -28.27 -9.42
CA LYS A 97 -34.21 -29.58 -10.04
C LYS A 97 -32.74 -29.70 -10.46
N PHE A 98 -32.05 -28.58 -10.59
CA PHE A 98 -30.61 -28.52 -10.89
C PHE A 98 -29.72 -28.48 -9.64
N SER A 99 -30.33 -28.64 -8.46
CA SER A 99 -29.58 -28.70 -7.21
C SER A 99 -28.52 -29.80 -7.21
N THR A 100 -27.36 -29.48 -6.65
CA THR A 100 -26.20 -30.37 -6.61
C THR A 100 -25.67 -30.49 -5.18
N SER A 101 -24.64 -31.31 -4.98
CA SER A 101 -23.98 -31.41 -3.67
C SER A 101 -23.28 -30.08 -3.30
N VAL A 102 -23.11 -29.81 -1.99
CA VAL A 102 -22.41 -28.63 -1.47
C VAL A 102 -21.07 -28.43 -2.17
N ARG A 103 -20.27 -29.48 -2.27
CA ARG A 103 -18.96 -29.42 -2.92
C ARG A 103 -19.03 -28.98 -4.39
N GLN A 104 -20.04 -29.50 -5.14
CA GLN A 104 -20.23 -29.12 -6.54
C GLN A 104 -20.74 -27.67 -6.67
N ALA A 105 -21.63 -27.23 -5.78
CA ALA A 105 -22.13 -25.86 -5.76
C ALA A 105 -20.98 -24.86 -5.53
N VAL A 106 -20.06 -25.18 -4.63
CA VAL A 106 -18.83 -24.38 -4.40
C VAL A 106 -17.93 -24.33 -5.63
N GLU A 107 -17.73 -25.46 -6.33
CA GLU A 107 -16.96 -25.47 -7.58
C GLU A 107 -17.64 -24.67 -8.70
N TYR A 108 -18.98 -24.76 -8.81
CA TYR A 108 -19.73 -23.95 -9.78
C TYR A 108 -19.68 -22.46 -9.44
N SER A 109 -19.66 -22.10 -8.17
CA SER A 109 -19.47 -20.70 -7.76
C SER A 109 -18.12 -20.14 -8.22
N LYS A 110 -17.05 -20.93 -8.16
CA LYS A 110 -15.74 -20.54 -8.71
C LYS A 110 -15.77 -20.35 -10.23
N ILE A 111 -16.55 -21.21 -10.95
CA ILE A 111 -16.73 -21.06 -12.40
C ILE A 111 -17.48 -19.76 -12.72
N ILE A 112 -18.58 -19.47 -12.00
CA ILE A 112 -19.35 -18.23 -12.16
C ILE A 112 -18.43 -17.02 -11.94
N TYR A 113 -17.60 -17.06 -10.90
CA TYR A 113 -16.64 -16.01 -10.60
C TYR A 113 -15.59 -15.85 -11.73
N ASP A 114 -15.02 -16.93 -12.25
CA ASP A 114 -14.07 -16.86 -13.39
C ASP A 114 -14.73 -16.23 -14.63
N MET A 115 -15.98 -16.61 -14.94
CA MET A 115 -16.73 -16.00 -16.04
C MET A 115 -16.99 -14.50 -15.81
N PHE A 116 -17.29 -14.08 -14.59
CA PHE A 116 -17.43 -12.68 -14.22
C PHE A 116 -16.10 -11.91 -14.44
N VAL A 117 -14.98 -12.44 -13.94
CA VAL A 117 -13.66 -11.81 -14.13
C VAL A 117 -13.34 -11.62 -15.62
N ARG A 118 -13.65 -12.62 -16.45
CA ARG A 118 -13.47 -12.52 -17.90
C ARG A 118 -14.34 -11.44 -18.54
N ARG A 119 -15.59 -11.29 -18.11
CA ARG A 119 -16.48 -10.20 -18.57
C ARG A 119 -15.96 -8.83 -18.19
N GLU A 120 -15.52 -8.66 -16.95
CA GLU A 120 -14.94 -7.39 -16.49
C GLU A 120 -13.62 -7.07 -17.21
N LEU A 121 -12.76 -8.06 -17.50
CA LEU A 121 -11.55 -7.86 -18.30
C LEU A 121 -11.88 -7.38 -19.73
N ILE A 122 -12.92 -7.96 -20.36
CA ILE A 122 -13.38 -7.52 -21.68
C ILE A 122 -13.83 -6.07 -21.60
N LYS A 123 -14.68 -5.72 -20.63
CA LYS A 123 -15.20 -4.37 -20.41
C LYS A 123 -14.10 -3.34 -20.18
N ILE A 124 -13.11 -3.66 -19.32
CA ILE A 124 -11.95 -2.79 -19.08
C ILE A 124 -11.14 -2.59 -20.36
N SER A 125 -10.96 -3.66 -21.15
CA SER A 125 -10.23 -3.60 -22.41
C SER A 125 -10.96 -2.72 -23.44
N GLU A 126 -12.28 -2.84 -23.56
CA GLU A 126 -13.12 -2.00 -24.44
C GLU A 126 -13.04 -0.53 -24.01
N GLN A 127 -13.20 -0.23 -22.72
CA GLN A 127 -13.04 1.12 -22.18
C GLN A 127 -11.65 1.71 -22.46
N THR A 128 -10.60 0.90 -22.35
CA THR A 128 -9.23 1.31 -22.65
C THR A 128 -9.06 1.61 -24.14
N ILE A 129 -9.61 0.77 -25.01
CA ILE A 129 -9.59 0.96 -26.47
C ILE A 129 -10.34 2.24 -26.84
N ASP A 130 -11.52 2.47 -26.27
CA ASP A 130 -12.34 3.64 -26.57
C ASP A 130 -11.65 4.92 -26.08
N SER A 131 -11.11 4.92 -24.87
CA SER A 131 -10.33 6.04 -24.36
C SER A 131 -9.08 6.34 -25.21
N ALA A 132 -8.42 5.31 -25.73
CA ALA A 132 -7.24 5.47 -26.59
C ALA A 132 -7.58 6.01 -28.00
N LYS A 133 -8.81 5.79 -28.48
CA LYS A 133 -9.29 6.31 -29.77
C LYS A 133 -9.79 7.76 -29.68
N LEU A 134 -10.23 8.19 -28.49
CA LEU A 134 -10.71 9.56 -28.27
C LEU A 134 -9.50 10.51 -28.23
N ASN A 135 -9.44 11.45 -29.19
CA ASN A 135 -8.44 12.53 -29.20
C ASN A 135 -8.94 13.73 -28.38
N GLU A 136 -9.18 13.54 -27.10
CA GLU A 136 -9.48 14.66 -26.19
C GLU A 136 -8.19 15.33 -25.74
N LEU A 137 -8.15 16.66 -25.80
CA LEU A 137 -6.97 17.49 -25.48
C LEU A 137 -6.49 17.32 -24.01
N ASP A 138 -7.37 16.86 -23.13
CA ASP A 138 -7.10 16.69 -21.69
C ASP A 138 -6.68 15.26 -21.29
N THR A 139 -6.74 14.29 -22.21
CA THR A 139 -6.43 12.89 -21.93
C THR A 139 -5.11 12.49 -22.60
N ASN A 140 -4.03 12.44 -21.85
CA ASN A 140 -2.77 11.92 -22.38
C ASN A 140 -2.67 10.40 -22.22
N GLY A 141 -1.80 9.74 -23.00
CA GLY A 141 -1.61 8.29 -22.93
C GLY A 141 -1.25 7.76 -21.53
N GLN A 142 -0.55 8.56 -20.74
CA GLN A 142 -0.18 8.20 -19.36
C GLN A 142 -1.41 8.09 -18.45
N THR A 143 -2.37 9.01 -18.59
CA THR A 143 -3.62 8.97 -17.82
C THR A 143 -4.47 7.74 -18.16
N ILE A 144 -4.47 7.34 -19.46
CA ILE A 144 -5.18 6.13 -19.90
C ILE A 144 -4.55 4.88 -19.26
N ILE A 145 -3.21 4.80 -19.21
CA ILE A 145 -2.49 3.71 -18.56
C ILE A 145 -2.84 3.65 -17.07
N GLU A 146 -2.74 4.77 -16.36
CA GLU A 146 -3.05 4.84 -14.91
C GLU A 146 -4.49 4.44 -14.59
N ASN A 147 -5.45 4.84 -15.41
CA ASN A 147 -6.85 4.44 -15.26
C ASN A 147 -7.05 2.94 -15.51
N SER A 148 -6.41 2.39 -16.54
CA SER A 148 -6.50 0.96 -16.86
C SER A 148 -5.85 0.11 -15.77
N GLU A 149 -4.68 0.50 -15.27
CA GLU A 149 -4.02 -0.14 -14.13
C GLU A 149 -4.90 -0.13 -12.89
N ARG A 150 -5.57 0.99 -12.58
CA ARG A 150 -6.50 1.09 -11.46
C ARG A 150 -7.67 0.12 -11.59
N LEU A 151 -8.33 0.08 -12.76
CA LEU A 151 -9.48 -0.80 -13.00
C LEU A 151 -9.10 -2.28 -12.91
N LEU A 152 -7.95 -2.66 -13.47
CA LEU A 152 -7.42 -4.02 -13.36
C LEU A 152 -7.08 -4.38 -11.91
N PHE A 153 -6.57 -3.42 -11.16
CA PHE A 153 -6.28 -3.60 -9.74
C PHE A 153 -7.55 -3.80 -8.92
N ASP A 154 -8.55 -2.92 -9.10
CA ASP A 154 -9.84 -3.01 -8.40
C ASP A 154 -10.53 -4.36 -8.68
N LEU A 155 -10.38 -4.89 -9.90
CA LEU A 155 -10.87 -6.22 -10.25
C LEU A 155 -10.11 -7.34 -9.53
N ALA A 156 -8.78 -7.24 -9.44
CA ALA A 156 -7.95 -8.23 -8.75
C ALA A 156 -8.20 -8.22 -7.23
N GLU A 157 -8.42 -7.04 -6.63
CA GLU A 157 -8.73 -6.90 -5.22
C GLU A 157 -10.11 -7.50 -4.87
N LYS A 158 -11.13 -7.24 -5.69
CA LYS A 158 -12.45 -7.87 -5.56
C LYS A 158 -12.40 -9.39 -5.65
N GLY A 159 -11.38 -9.95 -6.29
CA GLY A 159 -11.15 -11.39 -6.41
C GLY A 159 -10.56 -12.07 -5.19
N SER A 160 -10.02 -11.31 -4.26
CA SER A 160 -9.40 -11.85 -3.05
C SER A 160 -10.38 -11.99 -1.87
N PHE A 161 -11.66 -12.28 -2.13
CA PHE A 161 -12.67 -12.52 -1.09
C PHE A 161 -12.30 -13.64 -0.09
N ASN A 162 -11.23 -14.37 -0.36
CA ASN A 162 -10.89 -15.59 0.39
C ASN A 162 -9.92 -15.42 1.55
N SER A 163 -9.55 -14.21 1.99
CA SER A 163 -8.45 -14.11 2.95
C SER A 163 -8.62 -13.17 4.14
N SER A 164 -9.80 -12.56 4.37
CA SER A 164 -9.93 -11.65 5.51
C SER A 164 -10.20 -12.35 6.86
N LEU A 165 -10.73 -13.56 6.85
CA LEU A 165 -11.02 -14.32 8.07
C LEU A 165 -10.01 -15.45 8.25
N VAL A 166 -9.00 -15.20 9.08
CA VAL A 166 -8.03 -16.21 9.51
C VAL A 166 -8.55 -16.87 10.78
N LYS A 167 -8.60 -18.21 10.84
CA LYS A 167 -8.95 -18.91 12.06
C LYS A 167 -7.92 -18.64 13.15
N PHE A 168 -8.38 -18.50 14.38
CA PHE A 168 -7.49 -18.18 15.51
C PHE A 168 -6.35 -19.20 15.69
N ASP A 169 -6.59 -20.47 15.41
CA ASP A 169 -5.56 -21.52 15.47
C ASP A 169 -4.44 -21.31 14.43
N GLU A 170 -4.77 -20.83 13.23
CA GLU A 170 -3.78 -20.47 12.21
C GLU A 170 -2.99 -19.23 12.59
N ALA A 171 -3.67 -18.20 13.08
CA ALA A 171 -3.00 -17.00 13.61
C ALA A 171 -2.06 -17.33 14.76
N MET A 172 -2.47 -18.23 15.67
CA MET A 172 -1.67 -18.67 16.78
C MET A 172 -0.43 -19.46 16.34
N LYS A 173 -0.53 -20.32 15.32
CA LYS A 173 0.62 -21.03 14.74
C LYS A 173 1.65 -20.04 14.19
N GLN A 174 1.21 -19.05 13.41
CA GLN A 174 2.08 -18.00 12.88
C GLN A 174 2.77 -17.21 14.02
N THR A 175 2.03 -16.88 15.08
CA THR A 175 2.59 -16.19 16.25
C THR A 175 3.66 -17.04 16.95
N ILE A 176 3.42 -18.35 17.09
CA ILE A 176 4.41 -19.27 17.70
C ILE A 176 5.66 -19.40 16.83
N GLU A 177 5.49 -19.46 15.50
CA GLU A 177 6.62 -19.49 14.57
C GLU A 177 7.45 -18.21 14.64
N MET A 178 6.81 -17.03 14.69
CA MET A 178 7.48 -15.75 14.89
C MET A 178 8.24 -15.72 16.22
N ALA A 179 7.59 -16.09 17.32
CA ALA A 179 8.21 -16.12 18.63
C ALA A 179 9.38 -17.11 18.70
N SER A 180 9.27 -18.26 18.05
CA SER A 180 10.34 -19.26 17.97
C SER A 180 11.54 -18.75 17.14
N ALA A 181 11.27 -18.03 16.04
CA ALA A 181 12.31 -17.39 15.24
C ALA A 181 13.04 -16.30 16.05
N ALA A 182 12.28 -15.47 16.78
CA ALA A 182 12.82 -14.46 17.69
C ALA A 182 13.71 -15.07 18.79
N TYR A 183 13.22 -16.13 19.41
CA TYR A 183 13.96 -16.82 20.50
C TYR A 183 15.29 -17.44 20.03
N LYS A 184 15.36 -17.88 18.77
CA LYS A 184 16.58 -18.44 18.17
C LYS A 184 17.55 -17.39 17.65
N ASN A 185 17.10 -16.14 17.50
CA ASN A 185 17.94 -15.05 17.02
C ASN A 185 18.68 -14.42 18.20
N GLU A 186 19.99 -14.63 18.27
CA GLU A 186 20.85 -14.11 19.34
C GLU A 186 20.87 -12.57 19.39
N GLU A 187 20.60 -11.91 18.26
CA GLU A 187 20.54 -10.43 18.16
C GLU A 187 19.21 -9.85 18.68
N GLY A 188 18.19 -10.68 18.95
CA GLY A 188 16.88 -10.24 19.46
C GLY A 188 16.06 -9.40 18.47
N ILE A 189 16.50 -9.22 17.22
CA ILE A 189 15.86 -8.41 16.20
C ILE A 189 15.02 -9.33 15.31
N VAL A 190 13.69 -9.14 15.33
CA VAL A 190 12.72 -9.91 14.53
C VAL A 190 12.32 -9.17 13.26
N GLY A 191 12.21 -7.85 13.37
CA GLY A 191 11.87 -6.97 12.26
C GLY A 191 13.07 -6.64 11.37
N VAL A 192 12.87 -5.68 10.45
CA VAL A 192 13.95 -5.13 9.65
C VAL A 192 14.83 -4.26 10.55
N PRO A 193 16.15 -4.53 10.65
CA PRO A 193 17.03 -3.79 11.53
C PRO A 193 17.19 -2.34 11.05
N THR A 194 17.19 -1.40 11.99
CA THR A 194 17.48 0.02 11.68
C THR A 194 18.98 0.28 11.60
N GLY A 195 19.79 -0.61 12.19
CA GLY A 195 21.23 -0.44 12.35
C GLY A 195 21.61 0.56 13.45
N LEU A 196 20.64 1.04 14.21
CA LEU A 196 20.81 1.90 15.38
C LEU A 196 20.51 1.08 16.63
N ARG A 197 21.57 0.70 17.36
CA ARG A 197 21.48 -0.27 18.46
C ARG A 197 20.37 0.03 19.45
N ASP A 198 20.32 1.24 20.00
CA ASP A 198 19.35 1.59 21.04
C ASP A 198 17.90 1.64 20.49
N LEU A 199 17.74 1.88 19.20
CA LEU A 199 16.45 1.85 18.53
C LEU A 199 16.01 0.40 18.24
N ASP A 200 16.95 -0.42 17.77
CA ASP A 200 16.70 -1.85 17.54
C ASP A 200 16.41 -2.58 18.86
N ASP A 201 17.11 -2.26 19.95
CA ASP A 201 16.85 -2.80 21.28
C ASP A 201 15.45 -2.43 21.80
N LYS A 202 14.95 -1.23 21.48
CA LYS A 202 13.62 -0.79 21.89
C LYS A 202 12.49 -1.38 21.06
N LEU A 203 12.69 -1.47 19.74
CA LEU A 203 11.64 -1.85 18.79
C LEU A 203 11.69 -3.34 18.43
N GLY A 204 12.80 -4.03 18.63
CA GLY A 204 13.03 -5.36 18.08
C GLY A 204 13.19 -5.35 16.56
N GLY A 205 13.59 -4.21 15.97
CA GLY A 205 13.55 -3.92 14.55
C GLY A 205 12.21 -3.35 14.09
N LEU A 206 12.06 -3.05 12.80
CA LEU A 206 10.83 -2.55 12.20
C LEU A 206 9.95 -3.74 11.76
N HIS A 207 8.78 -3.87 12.38
CA HIS A 207 7.90 -5.02 12.16
C HIS A 207 7.10 -4.92 10.86
N GLN A 208 6.81 -6.07 10.27
CA GLN A 208 5.93 -6.17 9.11
C GLN A 208 4.54 -5.61 9.41
N SER A 209 3.93 -5.00 8.42
CA SER A 209 2.60 -4.38 8.49
C SER A 209 2.51 -3.12 9.36
N ASP A 210 3.63 -2.64 9.93
CA ASP A 210 3.65 -1.40 10.71
C ASP A 210 3.84 -0.16 9.83
N LEU A 211 3.13 0.90 10.21
CA LEU A 211 3.35 2.26 9.73
C LEU A 211 4.16 3.03 10.79
N ILE A 212 5.41 3.34 10.47
CA ILE A 212 6.33 4.05 11.32
C ILE A 212 6.47 5.49 10.83
N ILE A 213 6.18 6.45 11.68
CA ILE A 213 6.29 7.87 11.34
C ILE A 213 7.55 8.48 11.95
N ILE A 214 8.40 9.08 11.10
CA ILE A 214 9.54 9.90 11.54
C ILE A 214 9.17 11.36 11.39
N ALA A 215 8.91 12.05 12.49
CA ALA A 215 8.43 13.42 12.49
C ALA A 215 9.48 14.40 13.05
N GLY A 216 9.48 15.64 12.53
CA GLY A 216 10.37 16.69 13.01
C GLY A 216 10.24 17.96 12.19
N ARG A 217 10.76 19.05 12.71
CA ARG A 217 10.85 20.33 11.98
C ARG A 217 11.88 20.24 10.84
N PRO A 218 11.84 21.13 9.85
CA PRO A 218 12.88 21.23 8.83
C PRO A 218 14.28 21.34 9.46
N SER A 219 15.29 20.75 8.83
CA SER A 219 16.70 20.75 9.27
C SER A 219 17.00 19.94 10.54
N MET A 220 16.03 19.20 11.10
CA MET A 220 16.26 18.30 12.25
C MET A 220 16.96 17.00 11.88
N GLY A 221 17.03 16.62 10.61
CA GLY A 221 17.72 15.41 10.14
C GLY A 221 16.83 14.22 9.87
N LYS A 222 15.50 14.40 9.68
CA LYS A 222 14.55 13.33 9.32
C LYS A 222 15.03 12.48 8.14
N THR A 223 15.28 13.13 7.00
CA THR A 223 15.78 12.45 5.79
C THR A 223 17.10 11.73 6.03
N SER A 224 18.01 12.29 6.83
CA SER A 224 19.28 11.63 7.18
C SER A 224 19.05 10.36 7.98
N LEU A 225 18.18 10.42 8.99
CA LEU A 225 17.81 9.23 9.79
C LEU A 225 17.17 8.14 8.91
N ALA A 226 16.18 8.51 8.09
CA ALA A 226 15.51 7.56 7.20
C ALA A 226 16.46 6.97 6.16
N THR A 227 17.39 7.77 5.62
CA THR A 227 18.41 7.30 4.67
C THR A 227 19.35 6.31 5.33
N ASN A 228 19.78 6.56 6.58
CA ASN A 228 20.62 5.63 7.33
C ASN A 228 19.91 4.32 7.64
N ILE A 229 18.66 4.38 8.07
CA ILE A 229 17.85 3.18 8.28
C ILE A 229 17.72 2.37 6.98
N ALA A 230 17.42 3.04 5.86
CA ALA A 230 17.30 2.38 4.56
C ALA A 230 18.62 1.74 4.09
N PHE A 231 19.73 2.46 4.26
CA PHE A 231 21.06 1.98 3.93
C PHE A 231 21.46 0.76 4.78
N ASN A 232 21.34 0.87 6.11
CA ASN A 232 21.68 -0.22 7.03
C ASN A 232 20.84 -1.47 6.77
N ALA A 233 19.53 -1.30 6.53
CA ALA A 233 18.65 -2.40 6.17
C ALA A 233 19.06 -3.06 4.85
N ALA A 234 19.40 -2.28 3.82
CA ALA A 234 19.86 -2.80 2.53
C ALA A 234 21.21 -3.54 2.66
N GLN A 235 22.12 -3.01 3.47
CA GLN A 235 23.40 -3.67 3.76
C GLN A 235 23.20 -5.03 4.47
N LYS A 236 22.33 -5.08 5.47
CA LYS A 236 22.03 -6.34 6.18
C LYS A 236 21.35 -7.36 5.26
N LEU A 237 20.50 -6.92 4.34
CA LEU A 237 19.92 -7.80 3.32
C LEU A 237 21.01 -8.40 2.39
N GLN A 238 21.94 -7.58 1.95
CA GLN A 238 23.05 -8.04 1.10
C GLN A 238 23.93 -9.06 1.85
N GLU A 239 24.28 -8.77 3.11
CA GLU A 239 25.07 -9.66 3.97
C GLU A 239 24.38 -11.02 4.21
N SER A 240 23.06 -11.02 4.39
CA SER A 240 22.28 -12.23 4.61
C SER A 240 22.06 -13.06 3.34
N GLY A 241 22.35 -12.52 2.15
CA GLY A 241 22.07 -13.15 0.87
C GLY A 241 20.58 -13.32 0.54
N LYS A 242 19.70 -12.68 1.29
CA LYS A 242 18.24 -12.71 1.07
C LYS A 242 17.90 -11.95 -0.21
N LYS A 243 17.18 -12.58 -1.12
CA LYS A 243 16.65 -11.93 -2.32
C LYS A 243 15.48 -11.04 -1.95
N SER A 244 15.78 -9.84 -1.50
CA SER A 244 14.79 -8.81 -1.17
C SER A 244 15.41 -7.42 -1.34
N SER A 245 14.60 -6.37 -1.23
CA SER A 245 15.03 -5.00 -1.47
C SER A 245 14.35 -4.00 -0.54
N ILE A 246 14.89 -2.78 -0.52
CA ILE A 246 14.32 -1.62 0.13
C ILE A 246 13.85 -0.64 -0.95
N ALA A 247 12.63 -0.13 -0.86
CA ALA A 247 12.11 0.89 -1.76
C ALA A 247 12.10 2.25 -1.06
N PHE A 248 12.75 3.25 -1.64
CA PHE A 248 12.80 4.62 -1.13
C PHE A 248 12.09 5.57 -2.10
N PHE A 249 10.93 6.06 -1.72
CA PHE A 249 10.18 7.09 -2.47
C PHE A 249 10.61 8.47 -1.98
N SER A 250 11.47 9.12 -2.78
CA SER A 250 12.04 10.45 -2.48
C SER A 250 11.26 11.52 -3.22
N LEU A 251 10.33 12.19 -2.55
CA LEU A 251 9.46 13.19 -3.16
C LEU A 251 10.06 14.61 -3.11
N GLU A 252 11.08 14.82 -2.28
CA GLU A 252 11.74 16.11 -2.08
C GLU A 252 13.09 16.16 -2.79
N MET A 253 13.85 15.07 -2.77
CA MET A 253 15.23 15.04 -3.26
C MET A 253 15.34 14.15 -4.50
N SER A 254 16.21 14.53 -5.45
CA SER A 254 16.55 13.66 -6.57
C SER A 254 17.35 12.43 -6.12
N SER A 255 17.33 11.39 -6.93
CA SER A 255 18.11 10.16 -6.72
C SER A 255 19.60 10.43 -6.59
N GLU A 256 20.12 11.37 -7.38
CA GLU A 256 21.53 11.83 -7.31
C GLU A 256 21.87 12.49 -5.98
N GLN A 257 20.97 13.34 -5.45
CA GLN A 257 21.16 14.00 -4.16
C GLN A 257 21.16 13.01 -3.00
N LEU A 258 20.25 12.03 -3.05
CA LEU A 258 20.15 10.97 -2.04
C LEU A 258 21.38 10.06 -2.09
N SER A 259 21.81 9.63 -3.29
CA SER A 259 23.03 8.83 -3.48
C SER A 259 24.27 9.57 -3.01
N THR A 260 24.41 10.88 -3.36
CA THR A 260 25.52 11.72 -2.87
C THR A 260 25.56 11.76 -1.35
N ARG A 261 24.41 11.85 -0.69
CA ARG A 261 24.33 11.84 0.78
C ARG A 261 24.81 10.51 1.37
N ILE A 262 24.37 9.39 0.82
CA ILE A 262 24.78 8.04 1.26
C ILE A 262 26.30 7.87 1.08
N ILE A 263 26.83 8.17 -0.11
CA ILE A 263 28.27 7.99 -0.39
C ILE A 263 29.10 8.92 0.50
N SER A 264 28.69 10.20 0.67
CA SER A 264 29.35 11.18 1.52
C SER A 264 29.49 10.69 2.96
N GLU A 265 28.44 10.12 3.48
CA GLU A 265 28.39 9.61 4.86
C GLU A 265 29.30 8.39 5.01
N GLN A 266 29.23 7.43 4.10
CA GLN A 266 30.05 6.23 4.12
C GLN A 266 31.53 6.55 3.89
N ALA A 267 31.86 7.46 2.99
CA ALA A 267 33.21 7.94 2.74
C ALA A 267 33.72 8.90 3.83
N ARG A 268 32.84 9.43 4.71
CA ARG A 268 33.14 10.48 5.69
C ARG A 268 33.69 11.74 5.04
N ILE A 269 33.10 12.14 3.91
CA ILE A 269 33.43 13.35 3.17
C ILE A 269 32.22 14.27 3.17
N SER A 270 32.43 15.56 3.38
CA SER A 270 31.34 16.54 3.38
C SER A 270 30.60 16.57 2.02
N SER A 271 29.28 16.33 2.03
CA SER A 271 28.46 16.41 0.82
C SER A 271 28.48 17.82 0.19
N ASN A 272 28.70 18.87 1.00
CA ASN A 272 28.83 20.21 0.53
C ASN A 272 30.15 20.43 -0.23
N ASP A 273 31.24 19.80 0.24
CA ASP A 273 32.54 19.92 -0.42
C ASP A 273 32.56 19.09 -1.72
N ILE A 274 31.92 17.93 -1.75
CA ILE A 274 31.71 17.17 -2.98
C ILE A 274 30.97 18.03 -4.01
N ARG A 275 29.85 18.64 -3.61
CA ARG A 275 29.02 19.47 -4.50
C ARG A 275 29.73 20.68 -5.02
N ARG A 276 30.66 21.26 -4.24
CA ARG A 276 31.46 22.45 -4.62
C ARG A 276 32.76 22.09 -5.31
N GLY A 277 33.09 20.80 -5.49
CA GLY A 277 34.35 20.35 -6.04
C GLY A 277 35.57 20.71 -5.16
N ARG A 278 35.36 20.81 -3.83
CA ARG A 278 36.42 21.18 -2.85
C ARG A 278 36.93 19.94 -2.12
N ILE A 279 37.20 18.87 -2.85
CA ILE A 279 37.73 17.61 -2.32
C ILE A 279 39.13 17.38 -2.90
N SER A 280 40.02 16.77 -2.11
CA SER A 280 41.34 16.36 -2.59
C SER A 280 41.25 15.13 -3.49
N ASP A 281 42.33 14.86 -4.24
CA ASP A 281 42.39 13.65 -5.08
C ASP A 281 42.22 12.38 -4.24
N GLU A 282 42.82 12.32 -3.05
CA GLU A 282 42.65 11.19 -2.10
C GLU A 282 41.19 11.03 -1.65
N GLN A 283 40.49 12.13 -1.41
CA GLN A 283 39.08 12.12 -1.04
C GLN A 283 38.21 11.65 -2.23
N PHE A 284 38.58 12.06 -3.45
CA PHE A 284 37.89 11.63 -4.65
C PHE A 284 38.07 10.15 -4.91
N ASP A 285 39.28 9.61 -4.77
CA ASP A 285 39.57 8.18 -4.88
C ASP A 285 38.77 7.38 -3.84
N LYS A 286 38.73 7.83 -2.60
CA LYS A 286 37.93 7.23 -1.54
C LYS A 286 36.45 7.28 -1.85
N PHE A 287 35.95 8.37 -2.43
CA PHE A 287 34.54 8.49 -2.87
C PHE A 287 34.21 7.46 -3.94
N LEU A 288 35.09 7.28 -4.94
CA LEU A 288 34.92 6.28 -6.00
C LEU A 288 34.95 4.85 -5.46
N GLU A 289 35.91 4.53 -4.57
CA GLU A 289 35.98 3.21 -3.93
C GLU A 289 34.72 2.91 -3.12
N THR A 290 34.27 3.86 -2.29
CA THR A 290 33.04 3.71 -1.51
C THR A 290 31.83 3.51 -2.43
N SER A 291 31.71 4.30 -3.49
CA SER A 291 30.61 4.17 -4.48
C SER A 291 30.58 2.77 -5.10
N LYS A 292 31.74 2.22 -5.45
CA LYS A 292 31.84 0.87 -6.01
C LYS A 292 31.39 -0.21 -5.00
N ASN A 293 31.80 -0.05 -3.74
CA ASN A 293 31.47 -1.03 -2.70
C ASN A 293 29.97 -1.08 -2.36
N ILE A 294 29.25 0.05 -2.51
CA ILE A 294 27.83 0.13 -2.21
C ILE A 294 26.92 0.07 -3.43
N SER A 295 27.49 -0.03 -4.64
CA SER A 295 26.72 -0.01 -5.91
C SER A 295 25.74 -1.17 -6.07
N GLU A 296 26.01 -2.30 -5.41
CA GLU A 296 25.19 -3.53 -5.49
C GLU A 296 24.15 -3.66 -4.37
N LEU A 297 24.00 -2.62 -3.53
CA LEU A 297 23.00 -2.66 -2.47
C LEU A 297 21.57 -2.75 -3.05
N PRO A 298 20.71 -3.60 -2.49
CA PRO A 298 19.33 -3.76 -2.97
C PRO A 298 18.43 -2.60 -2.49
N LEU A 299 18.81 -1.36 -2.86
CA LEU A 299 18.09 -0.13 -2.53
C LEU A 299 17.60 0.53 -3.82
N TYR A 300 16.28 0.58 -4.01
CA TYR A 300 15.63 1.19 -5.16
C TYR A 300 15.07 2.57 -4.79
N ILE A 301 15.42 3.59 -5.56
CA ILE A 301 14.99 4.97 -5.34
C ILE A 301 13.99 5.35 -6.44
N ASP A 302 12.84 5.84 -6.02
CA ASP A 302 11.83 6.45 -6.89
C ASP A 302 11.72 7.94 -6.55
N GLU A 303 12.01 8.81 -7.53
CA GLU A 303 12.01 10.27 -7.36
C GLU A 303 10.81 10.95 -8.02
N THR A 304 9.73 10.19 -8.28
CA THR A 304 8.54 10.75 -8.92
C THR A 304 7.86 11.76 -7.99
N PRO A 305 7.78 13.04 -8.38
CA PRO A 305 7.18 14.07 -7.54
C PRO A 305 5.68 13.85 -7.40
N ALA A 306 5.14 14.18 -6.25
CA ALA A 306 3.70 14.18 -5.97
C ALA A 306 2.99 12.87 -6.37
N ILE A 307 3.63 11.72 -6.08
CA ILE A 307 3.07 10.40 -6.36
C ILE A 307 1.76 10.18 -5.58
N SER A 308 0.77 9.55 -6.21
CA SER A 308 -0.45 9.13 -5.52
C SER A 308 -0.24 7.79 -4.77
N ILE A 309 -1.08 7.53 -3.75
CA ILE A 309 -1.07 6.24 -3.04
C ILE A 309 -1.23 5.06 -4.00
N ALA A 310 -2.13 5.15 -4.96
CA ALA A 310 -2.37 4.09 -5.93
C ALA A 310 -1.13 3.81 -6.80
N ALA A 311 -0.49 4.86 -7.32
CA ALA A 311 0.72 4.71 -8.12
C ALA A 311 1.88 4.14 -7.30
N MET A 312 2.06 4.60 -6.05
CA MET A 312 3.08 4.07 -5.14
C MET A 312 2.85 2.60 -4.83
N SER A 313 1.60 2.22 -4.52
CA SER A 313 1.22 0.83 -4.26
C SER A 313 1.54 -0.08 -5.45
N ASN A 314 1.19 0.33 -6.67
CA ASN A 314 1.49 -0.45 -7.89
C ASN A 314 3.00 -0.64 -8.08
N ARG A 315 3.81 0.40 -7.85
CA ARG A 315 5.28 0.31 -7.94
C ARG A 315 5.86 -0.59 -6.85
N ALA A 316 5.41 -0.44 -5.62
CA ALA A 316 5.84 -1.29 -4.50
C ALA A 316 5.51 -2.78 -4.75
N ARG A 317 4.31 -3.10 -5.26
CA ARG A 317 3.95 -4.45 -5.69
C ARG A 317 4.85 -4.98 -6.80
N ARG A 318 5.17 -4.13 -7.79
CA ARG A 318 6.07 -4.50 -8.88
C ARG A 318 7.47 -4.81 -8.35
N ILE A 319 8.02 -3.98 -7.45
CA ILE A 319 9.32 -4.23 -6.82
C ILE A 319 9.27 -5.54 -6.04
N LYS A 320 8.24 -5.75 -5.21
CA LYS A 320 8.07 -6.96 -4.40
C LYS A 320 8.05 -8.23 -5.27
N ARG A 321 7.34 -8.19 -6.41
CA ARG A 321 7.23 -9.33 -7.34
C ARG A 321 8.54 -9.64 -8.06
N LEU A 322 9.31 -8.62 -8.46
CA LEU A 322 10.51 -8.79 -9.27
C LEU A 322 11.75 -9.06 -8.42
N PHE A 323 11.89 -8.39 -7.30
CA PHE A 323 13.12 -8.34 -6.50
C PHE A 323 12.92 -8.78 -5.05
N GLY A 324 11.66 -8.94 -4.59
CA GLY A 324 11.33 -8.99 -3.18
C GLY A 324 11.30 -7.58 -2.57
N LEU A 325 10.64 -7.41 -1.43
CA LEU A 325 10.54 -6.13 -0.73
C LEU A 325 10.44 -6.37 0.76
N ASP A 326 11.32 -5.76 1.54
CA ASP A 326 11.37 -5.88 3.00
C ASP A 326 11.03 -4.58 3.73
N MET A 327 11.13 -3.42 3.08
CA MET A 327 10.77 -2.12 3.68
C MET A 327 10.47 -1.08 2.60
N ILE A 328 9.56 -0.16 2.92
CA ILE A 328 9.27 1.03 2.13
C ILE A 328 9.63 2.27 2.96
N VAL A 329 10.28 3.25 2.34
CA VAL A 329 10.53 4.58 2.93
C VAL A 329 9.88 5.64 2.05
N VAL A 330 9.21 6.62 2.67
CA VAL A 330 8.52 7.73 1.98
C VAL A 330 8.99 9.07 2.56
N ASP A 331 9.66 9.89 1.77
CA ASP A 331 10.16 11.21 2.17
C ASP A 331 9.53 12.32 1.30
N TYR A 332 8.51 13.03 1.75
CA TYR A 332 7.68 12.98 2.95
C TYR A 332 6.20 13.05 2.57
N ILE A 333 5.32 12.59 3.46
CA ILE A 333 3.89 12.38 3.18
C ILE A 333 3.14 13.63 2.69
N GLN A 334 3.53 14.83 3.14
CA GLN A 334 2.88 16.06 2.71
C GLN A 334 3.14 16.44 1.25
N LEU A 335 4.06 15.77 0.55
CA LEU A 335 4.27 15.94 -0.90
C LEU A 335 3.48 14.95 -1.74
N MET A 336 2.86 13.94 -1.13
CA MET A 336 1.98 13.01 -1.84
C MET A 336 0.67 13.67 -2.26
N ARG A 337 0.02 13.09 -3.27
CA ARG A 337 -1.34 13.46 -3.71
C ARG A 337 -2.37 12.47 -3.18
N GLY A 338 -3.48 12.99 -2.66
CA GLY A 338 -4.68 12.21 -2.39
C GLY A 338 -5.38 11.75 -3.68
N THR A 339 -6.31 10.80 -3.55
CA THR A 339 -7.04 10.20 -4.68
C THR A 339 -8.18 11.07 -5.23
N THR A 340 -8.62 12.06 -4.49
CA THR A 340 -9.77 12.93 -4.88
C THR A 340 -9.36 14.40 -4.85
N PHE A 341 -9.65 15.09 -5.96
CA PHE A 341 -9.66 16.55 -6.02
C PHE A 341 -10.88 17.12 -5.26
N ASN A 342 -11.03 16.78 -3.99
CA ASN A 342 -12.13 17.30 -3.21
C ASN A 342 -11.72 18.59 -2.48
N LYS A 343 -12.66 19.52 -2.42
CA LYS A 343 -12.61 20.77 -1.65
C LYS A 343 -12.48 20.55 -0.13
N ASP A 344 -12.31 19.33 0.29
CA ASP A 344 -12.38 18.85 1.68
C ASP A 344 -11.08 19.00 2.46
N GLY A 345 -10.33 19.98 2.26
CA GLY A 345 -9.23 20.38 3.14
C GLY A 345 -8.02 19.40 3.22
N ARG A 346 -6.85 19.96 3.45
CA ARG A 346 -5.55 19.25 3.52
C ARG A 346 -5.50 18.13 4.56
N VAL A 347 -6.28 18.27 5.65
CA VAL A 347 -6.34 17.29 6.74
C VAL A 347 -6.92 15.96 6.25
N GLN A 348 -7.99 15.99 5.46
CA GLN A 348 -8.60 14.76 4.92
C GLN A 348 -7.71 14.10 3.88
N GLU A 349 -7.01 14.89 3.06
CA GLU A 349 -6.05 14.36 2.09
C GLU A 349 -4.93 13.57 2.79
N ILE A 350 -4.34 14.14 3.85
CA ILE A 350 -3.29 13.46 4.61
C ILE A 350 -3.85 12.21 5.31
N SER A 351 -5.09 12.26 5.80
CA SER A 351 -5.78 11.11 6.38
C SER A 351 -5.90 9.95 5.39
N GLN A 352 -6.32 10.23 4.17
CA GLN A 352 -6.39 9.22 3.11
C GLN A 352 -4.99 8.65 2.76
N ILE A 353 -3.96 9.51 2.78
CA ILE A 353 -2.58 9.08 2.52
C ILE A 353 -2.10 8.13 3.61
N THR A 354 -2.28 8.46 4.90
CA THR A 354 -1.82 7.62 6.01
C THR A 354 -2.56 6.28 6.07
N GLN A 355 -3.88 6.29 5.88
CA GLN A 355 -4.68 5.07 5.77
C GLN A 355 -4.22 4.21 4.59
N GLY A 356 -3.94 4.84 3.44
CA GLY A 356 -3.40 4.15 2.28
C GLY A 356 -2.00 3.54 2.53
N LEU A 357 -1.11 4.27 3.21
CA LEU A 357 0.21 3.75 3.59
C LEU A 357 0.10 2.57 4.56
N LYS A 358 -0.81 2.64 5.55
CA LYS A 358 -1.08 1.52 6.47
C LYS A 358 -1.67 0.31 5.74
N ALA A 359 -2.55 0.54 4.78
CA ALA A 359 -3.09 -0.53 3.93
C ALA A 359 -1.99 -1.22 3.12
N ILE A 360 -1.06 -0.45 2.50
CA ILE A 360 0.08 -0.98 1.77
C ILE A 360 1.00 -1.79 2.69
N ALA A 361 1.30 -1.30 3.90
CA ALA A 361 2.11 -2.01 4.88
C ALA A 361 1.52 -3.40 5.20
N LYS A 362 0.22 -3.47 5.44
CA LYS A 362 -0.52 -4.72 5.70
C LYS A 362 -0.56 -5.64 4.48
N GLU A 363 -0.92 -5.11 3.32
CA GLU A 363 -1.05 -5.87 2.08
C GLU A 363 0.28 -6.49 1.65
N LEU A 364 1.33 -5.68 1.68
CA LEU A 364 2.66 -6.13 1.29
C LEU A 364 3.42 -6.82 2.44
N ALA A 365 2.85 -6.91 3.64
CA ALA A 365 3.50 -7.45 4.84
C ALA A 365 4.93 -6.92 4.99
N VAL A 366 5.10 -5.58 4.92
CA VAL A 366 6.38 -4.88 5.09
C VAL A 366 6.21 -3.65 5.98
N PRO A 367 7.21 -3.24 6.77
CA PRO A 367 7.19 -1.94 7.43
C PRO A 367 7.22 -0.81 6.42
N VAL A 368 6.43 0.23 6.69
CA VAL A 368 6.44 1.50 5.94
C VAL A 368 6.94 2.60 6.85
N VAL A 369 8.09 3.16 6.53
CA VAL A 369 8.68 4.31 7.23
C VAL A 369 8.32 5.58 6.48
N ALA A 370 7.46 6.41 7.04
CA ALA A 370 7.00 7.64 6.40
C ALA A 370 7.44 8.87 7.18
N LEU A 371 8.03 9.83 6.47
CA LEU A 371 8.48 11.07 7.07
C LEU A 371 7.35 12.09 7.12
N SER A 372 7.27 12.82 8.22
CA SER A 372 6.27 13.88 8.41
C SER A 372 6.91 15.17 8.91
N GLN A 373 6.41 16.28 8.39
CA GLN A 373 6.81 17.60 8.89
C GLN A 373 5.86 18.02 10.02
N LEU A 374 6.43 18.51 11.12
CA LEU A 374 5.65 19.01 12.25
C LEU A 374 5.13 20.44 12.03
N SER A 375 4.02 20.77 12.69
CA SER A 375 3.46 22.11 12.74
C SER A 375 4.47 23.13 13.29
N ARG A 376 4.32 24.39 12.86
CA ARG A 376 5.15 25.51 13.37
C ARG A 376 4.89 25.83 14.85
N GLN A 377 3.81 25.33 15.44
CA GLN A 377 3.48 25.56 16.84
C GLN A 377 4.55 25.03 17.82
N VAL A 378 5.32 24.02 17.42
CA VAL A 378 6.50 23.54 18.19
C VAL A 378 7.48 24.68 18.48
N GLU A 379 7.67 25.62 17.55
CA GLU A 379 8.63 26.74 17.70
C GLU A 379 8.14 27.83 18.66
N GLN A 380 6.87 27.78 19.08
CA GLN A 380 6.30 28.74 20.05
C GLN A 380 6.47 28.28 21.50
N ARG A 381 6.90 27.03 21.73
CA ARG A 381 7.17 26.51 23.07
C ARG A 381 8.62 26.81 23.49
N ASP A 382 8.82 27.03 24.77
CA ASP A 382 10.14 27.36 25.31
C ASP A 382 11.15 26.21 25.13
N ASP A 383 10.71 24.96 25.23
CA ASP A 383 11.56 23.77 25.12
C ASP A 383 11.75 23.27 23.69
N HIS A 384 10.92 23.74 22.75
CA HIS A 384 10.89 23.32 21.33
C HIS A 384 10.83 21.81 21.12
N LYS A 385 10.50 21.02 22.15
CA LYS A 385 10.43 19.54 22.06
C LYS A 385 9.14 19.10 21.37
N PRO A 386 9.27 18.22 20.37
CA PRO A 386 8.11 17.68 19.66
C PRO A 386 7.18 16.89 20.57
N GLN A 387 5.88 16.94 20.27
CA GLN A 387 4.81 16.18 20.93
C GLN A 387 3.84 15.65 19.88
N LEU A 388 3.05 14.63 20.23
CA LEU A 388 2.03 14.06 19.32
C LEU A 388 1.03 15.11 18.81
N SER A 389 0.68 16.08 19.65
CA SER A 389 -0.18 17.20 19.25
C SER A 389 0.38 18.06 18.12
N ASP A 390 1.69 18.02 17.84
CA ASP A 390 2.33 18.80 16.77
C ASP A 390 2.15 18.15 15.38
N LEU A 391 1.66 16.90 15.34
CA LEU A 391 1.15 16.24 14.15
C LEU A 391 -0.25 16.72 13.74
N ARG A 392 -0.81 17.68 14.44
CA ARG A 392 -2.23 18.09 14.46
C ARG A 392 -2.79 18.69 13.17
N GLU A 393 -1.97 19.07 12.19
CA GLU A 393 -2.48 19.36 10.84
C GLU A 393 -2.95 18.07 10.12
N SER A 394 -2.80 16.91 10.80
CA SER A 394 -3.08 15.58 10.31
C SER A 394 -3.46 14.68 11.48
N GLY A 395 -4.57 14.98 12.18
CA GLY A 395 -5.03 14.22 13.36
C GLY A 395 -5.18 12.71 13.13
N SER A 396 -5.14 12.27 11.90
CA SER A 396 -5.15 10.87 11.50
C SER A 396 -3.75 10.21 11.54
N ILE A 397 -2.64 10.96 11.41
CA ILE A 397 -1.30 10.34 11.46
C ILE A 397 -1.10 9.63 12.79
N GLU A 398 -1.50 10.26 13.90
CA GLU A 398 -1.41 9.67 15.24
C GLU A 398 -2.28 8.41 15.39
N GLN A 399 -3.44 8.37 14.72
CA GLN A 399 -4.38 7.25 14.81
C GLN A 399 -3.97 6.06 13.94
N ASP A 400 -3.36 6.33 12.78
CA ASP A 400 -3.01 5.30 11.80
C ASP A 400 -1.62 4.70 12.04
N ALA A 401 -0.71 5.44 12.72
CA ALA A 401 0.66 5.03 12.97
C ALA A 401 0.75 4.00 14.11
N ASP A 402 1.58 2.98 13.94
CA ASP A 402 1.93 2.03 15.01
C ASP A 402 3.07 2.57 15.88
N VAL A 403 4.01 3.30 15.26
CA VAL A 403 5.15 3.93 15.94
C VAL A 403 5.33 5.35 15.44
N VAL A 404 5.54 6.28 16.36
CA VAL A 404 5.90 7.67 16.05
C VAL A 404 7.25 8.00 16.69
N MET A 405 8.21 8.39 15.87
CA MET A 405 9.55 8.83 16.27
C MET A 405 9.70 10.33 16.00
N PHE A 406 10.16 11.08 16.98
CA PHE A 406 10.46 12.50 16.83
C PHE A 406 11.96 12.73 16.74
N VAL A 407 12.40 13.49 15.73
CA VAL A 407 13.79 13.90 15.60
C VAL A 407 13.94 15.33 16.11
N TYR A 408 14.78 15.50 17.14
CA TYR A 408 15.05 16.78 17.78
C TYR A 408 16.56 17.04 17.88
N ARG A 409 16.98 18.27 17.58
CA ARG A 409 18.37 18.72 17.69
C ARG A 409 18.44 20.00 18.50
N GLU A 410 18.93 19.89 19.74
CA GLU A 410 19.11 21.06 20.62
C GLU A 410 20.11 22.05 20.04
N GLY A 411 21.19 21.56 19.45
CA GLY A 411 22.21 22.40 18.81
C GLY A 411 21.67 23.32 17.72
N TYR A 412 20.61 22.91 16.99
CA TYR A 412 19.95 23.75 16.00
C TYR A 412 19.29 24.99 16.60
N TYR A 413 18.61 24.85 17.74
CA TYR A 413 17.98 25.98 18.41
C TYR A 413 18.99 26.82 19.17
N LEU A 414 20.01 26.18 19.74
CA LEU A 414 21.09 26.87 20.44
C LEU A 414 21.91 27.74 19.49
N SER A 415 22.20 27.28 18.25
CA SER A 415 22.96 28.07 17.25
C SER A 415 22.27 29.39 16.85
N ARG A 416 20.91 29.44 17.00
CA ARG A 416 20.16 30.69 16.72
C ARG A 416 20.15 31.69 17.88
N LYS A 417 20.65 31.31 19.05
CA LYS A 417 20.68 32.12 20.26
C LYS A 417 22.12 32.49 20.64
N GLU A 418 22.99 32.60 19.64
CA GLU A 418 24.41 32.94 19.86
C GLU A 418 24.52 34.34 20.49
N PRO A 419 25.12 34.47 21.71
CA PRO A 419 25.38 35.76 22.34
C PRO A 419 26.50 36.53 21.65
N ARG A 420 26.70 37.77 22.05
CA ARG A 420 27.79 38.61 21.51
C ARG A 420 29.15 38.01 21.90
N GLU A 421 30.06 37.98 20.95
CA GLU A 421 31.43 37.52 21.17
C GLU A 421 32.11 38.27 22.35
N ALA A 422 33.04 37.58 23.00
CA ALA A 422 33.82 38.09 24.15
C ALA A 422 33.00 38.38 25.44
N THR A 423 31.82 37.79 25.60
CA THR A 423 31.04 37.80 26.86
C THR A 423 31.16 36.48 27.60
N VAL A 424 30.89 36.47 28.92
CA VAL A 424 30.83 35.25 29.72
C VAL A 424 29.72 34.30 29.17
N GLU A 425 28.58 34.89 28.79
CA GLU A 425 27.46 34.19 28.18
C GLU A 425 27.84 33.49 26.87
N HIS A 426 28.75 34.10 26.06
CA HIS A 426 29.25 33.47 24.83
C HIS A 426 30.13 32.25 25.15
N ALA A 427 30.97 32.31 26.20
CA ALA A 427 31.78 31.15 26.61
C ALA A 427 30.95 30.01 27.11
N GLU A 428 29.90 30.29 27.90
CA GLU A 428 28.92 29.24 28.36
C GLU A 428 28.13 28.65 27.19
N TRP A 429 27.69 29.52 26.26
CA TRP A 429 27.00 29.05 25.04
C TRP A 429 27.91 28.17 24.18
N GLN A 430 29.17 28.53 24.02
CA GLN A 430 30.14 27.79 23.23
C GLN A 430 30.43 26.40 23.86
N ALA A 431 30.56 26.35 25.20
CA ALA A 431 30.70 25.10 25.93
C ALA A 431 29.52 24.18 25.68
N LYS A 432 28.29 24.69 25.87
CA LYS A 432 27.06 23.94 25.64
C LYS A 432 26.89 23.54 24.15
N MET A 433 27.23 24.42 23.23
CA MET A 433 27.19 24.12 21.79
C MET A 433 28.13 22.98 21.41
N ASN A 434 29.33 22.91 21.99
CA ASN A 434 30.28 21.82 21.77
C ASN A 434 29.72 20.45 22.22
N GLU A 435 28.92 20.44 23.29
CA GLU A 435 28.27 19.21 23.77
C GLU A 435 27.17 18.72 22.84
N VAL A 436 26.37 19.63 22.26
CA VAL A 436 25.12 19.25 21.56
C VAL A 436 25.19 19.41 20.04
N ALA A 437 26.24 20.04 19.47
CA ALA A 437 26.32 20.38 18.04
C ALA A 437 26.10 19.18 17.10
N HIS A 438 26.61 18.01 17.50
CA HIS A 438 26.57 16.78 16.70
C HIS A 438 25.54 15.76 17.20
N LEU A 439 24.73 16.13 18.18
CA LEU A 439 23.74 15.24 18.75
C LEU A 439 22.36 15.47 18.14
N ALA A 440 21.67 14.36 17.89
CA ALA A 440 20.23 14.34 17.60
C ALA A 440 19.57 13.35 18.56
N GLN A 441 18.41 13.71 19.08
CA GLN A 441 17.58 12.84 19.94
C GLN A 441 16.44 12.29 19.10
N ILE A 442 16.15 11.02 19.33
CA ILE A 442 15.01 10.32 18.74
C ILE A 442 14.10 9.88 19.88
#